data_0829a0f59b2d49bdefd16ab292a6e922
#
_entry.id   0829a0f59b2d49bdefd16ab292a6e922
#
_cell.length_a   1.000
_cell.length_b   1.000
_cell.length_c   1.000
_cell.angle_alpha   90.00
_cell.angle_beta   90.00
_cell.angle_gamma   90.00
#
_symmetry.space_group_name_H-M   'P 1'
#
loop_
_entity.id
_entity.type
_entity.pdbx_description
1 polymer ?
#
loop_
_entity_poly.entity_id
_entity_poly.type
_entity_poly.pdbx_seq_one_letter_code
_entity_poly.pdbx_strand_id
1 'polypeptide(L)'
;DLVIVVSAMGRKGDPYATDTLINLCTNVNQKPKKRELDLIMSCGEVISGTILSSMLEGRGIPSVFLTGTQAGIITTKIYSYSKIKEINPTRIQRELDEGKVVVIAGFQGGTEDGEVTTLGRGGSDTSAVAIGKALGCETVQIYTDVDGIMTADPRIEPSAKILDYCDYEEVFQMAEKGAKVIHPRA
;
A
#
# COMPACT_ATOMS: atom_id res chain seq x y z
N ASP A 1 -19.34 0.87 6.37
CA ASP A 1 -18.52 0.26 5.31
C ASP A 1 -17.05 0.37 5.67
N LEU A 2 -16.25 -0.68 5.40
CA LEU A 2 -14.84 -0.69 5.75
C LEU A 2 -14.01 -1.24 4.58
N VAL A 3 -12.99 -0.45 4.18
CA VAL A 3 -11.95 -0.87 3.25
C VAL A 3 -10.62 -0.88 4.00
N ILE A 4 -9.85 -1.95 3.86
CA ILE A 4 -8.53 -2.11 4.49
C ILE A 4 -7.50 -2.29 3.38
N VAL A 5 -6.53 -1.39 3.29
CA VAL A 5 -5.39 -1.52 2.39
C VAL A 5 -4.20 -2.06 3.16
N VAL A 6 -3.63 -3.16 2.69
CA VAL A 6 -2.54 -3.85 3.38
C VAL A 6 -1.20 -3.67 2.69
N SER A 7 -0.14 -3.67 3.49
CA SER A 7 1.26 -3.84 3.06
C SER A 7 1.70 -5.29 3.21
N ALA A 8 2.83 -5.65 2.61
CA ALA A 8 3.47 -6.94 2.82
C ALA A 8 3.80 -7.16 4.30
N MET A 9 3.68 -8.41 4.75
CA MET A 9 4.05 -8.80 6.12
C MET A 9 5.56 -8.93 6.29
N GLY A 10 6.00 -8.69 7.51
CA GLY A 10 7.37 -8.96 7.93
C GLY A 10 8.35 -7.82 7.63
N ARG A 11 9.55 -7.96 8.21
CA ARG A 11 10.69 -7.07 8.04
C ARG A 11 11.78 -7.77 7.23
N LYS A 12 12.80 -7.04 6.84
CA LYS A 12 13.95 -7.59 6.10
C LYS A 12 14.47 -8.88 6.75
N GLY A 13 14.45 -9.97 5.98
CA GLY A 13 14.84 -11.31 6.44
C GLY A 13 13.66 -12.25 6.75
N ASP A 14 12.46 -11.73 6.96
CA ASP A 14 11.28 -12.56 7.14
C ASP A 14 10.83 -13.19 5.81
N PRO A 15 10.21 -14.37 5.82
CA PRO A 15 9.89 -15.14 4.59
C PRO A 15 9.07 -14.39 3.54
N TYR A 16 8.17 -13.49 3.96
CA TYR A 16 7.21 -12.81 3.09
C TYR A 16 7.48 -11.31 2.92
N ALA A 17 8.60 -10.84 3.47
CA ALA A 17 9.02 -9.45 3.30
C ALA A 17 9.41 -9.18 1.83
N THR A 18 9.11 -7.99 1.34
CA THR A 18 9.39 -7.56 -0.04
C THR A 18 10.85 -7.79 -0.43
N ASP A 19 11.81 -7.46 0.46
CA ASP A 19 13.25 -7.70 0.21
C ASP A 19 13.57 -9.19 0.04
N THR A 20 12.92 -10.06 0.82
CA THR A 20 13.11 -11.52 0.72
C THR A 20 12.57 -12.05 -0.60
N LEU A 21 11.40 -11.57 -1.03
CA LEU A 21 10.81 -11.93 -2.33
C LEU A 21 11.69 -11.45 -3.50
N ILE A 22 12.24 -10.24 -3.43
CA ILE A 22 13.20 -9.74 -4.42
C ILE A 22 14.42 -10.67 -4.51
N ASN A 23 14.96 -11.09 -3.35
CA ASN A 23 16.12 -11.97 -3.30
C ASN A 23 15.89 -13.32 -3.98
N LEU A 24 14.67 -13.86 -3.97
CA LEU A 24 14.37 -15.10 -4.71
C LEU A 24 14.66 -14.94 -6.21
N CYS A 25 14.32 -13.82 -6.81
CA CYS A 25 14.63 -13.55 -8.22
C CYS A 25 16.11 -13.23 -8.45
N THR A 26 16.71 -12.39 -7.59
CA THR A 26 18.10 -11.95 -7.78
C THR A 26 19.12 -13.06 -7.54
N ASN A 27 18.81 -14.06 -6.70
CA ASN A 27 19.66 -15.23 -6.48
C ASN A 27 19.75 -16.16 -7.70
N VAL A 28 18.70 -16.23 -8.51
CA VAL A 28 18.68 -17.08 -9.71
C VAL A 28 19.06 -16.30 -10.98
N ASN A 29 18.89 -14.97 -10.96
CA ASN A 29 19.28 -14.08 -12.04
C ASN A 29 19.73 -12.74 -11.47
N GLN A 30 21.01 -12.40 -11.60
CA GLN A 30 21.56 -11.15 -11.06
C GLN A 30 20.96 -9.87 -11.69
N LYS A 31 20.32 -9.98 -12.85
CA LYS A 31 19.69 -8.87 -13.56
C LYS A 31 18.26 -9.25 -14.02
N PRO A 32 17.34 -9.50 -13.08
CA PRO A 32 15.97 -9.84 -13.44
C PRO A 32 15.30 -8.64 -14.14
N LYS A 33 14.38 -8.93 -15.04
CA LYS A 33 13.56 -7.86 -15.65
C LYS A 33 12.71 -7.19 -14.59
N LYS A 34 12.54 -5.87 -14.67
CA LYS A 34 11.71 -5.09 -13.73
C LYS A 34 10.27 -5.59 -13.67
N ARG A 35 9.74 -6.08 -14.80
CA ARG A 35 8.41 -6.70 -14.86
C ARG A 35 8.29 -7.89 -13.90
N GLU A 36 9.27 -8.79 -13.90
CA GLU A 36 9.29 -9.95 -13.02
C GLU A 36 9.49 -9.55 -11.55
N LEU A 37 10.26 -8.48 -11.30
CA LEU A 37 10.42 -7.93 -9.96
C LEU A 37 9.11 -7.34 -9.43
N ASP A 38 8.36 -6.60 -10.24
CA ASP A 38 7.06 -6.05 -9.84
C ASP A 38 6.09 -7.19 -9.49
N LEU A 39 6.06 -8.23 -10.33
CA LEU A 39 5.19 -9.37 -10.11
C LEU A 39 5.50 -10.09 -8.80
N ILE A 40 6.77 -10.40 -8.52
CA ILE A 40 7.13 -11.09 -7.28
C ILE A 40 6.97 -10.19 -6.04
N MET A 41 7.28 -8.90 -6.14
CA MET A 41 7.06 -7.96 -5.04
C MET A 41 5.58 -7.88 -4.66
N SER A 42 4.68 -7.86 -5.66
CA SER A 42 3.24 -7.79 -5.42
C SER A 42 2.68 -8.98 -4.63
N CYS A 43 3.38 -10.12 -4.64
CA CYS A 43 2.97 -11.30 -3.87
C CYS A 43 2.96 -11.06 -2.35
N GLY A 44 3.77 -10.14 -1.83
CA GLY A 44 3.81 -9.83 -0.40
C GLY A 44 2.46 -9.34 0.12
N GLU A 45 1.86 -8.39 -0.56
CA GLU A 45 0.54 -7.84 -0.23
C GLU A 45 -0.59 -8.85 -0.53
N VAL A 46 -0.42 -9.70 -1.54
CA VAL A 46 -1.38 -10.78 -1.83
C VAL A 46 -1.43 -11.77 -0.67
N ILE A 47 -0.28 -12.18 -0.15
CA ILE A 47 -0.18 -13.07 1.00
C ILE A 47 -0.82 -12.41 2.22
N SER A 48 -0.41 -11.18 2.54
CA SER A 48 -0.93 -10.42 3.70
C SER A 48 -2.44 -10.24 3.65
N GLY A 49 -2.97 -9.77 2.52
CA GLY A 49 -4.39 -9.50 2.38
C GLY A 49 -5.24 -10.76 2.38
N THR A 50 -4.78 -11.84 1.77
CA THR A 50 -5.48 -13.14 1.78
C THR A 50 -5.56 -13.70 3.21
N ILE A 51 -4.49 -13.62 3.98
CA ILE A 51 -4.48 -14.06 5.38
C ILE A 51 -5.44 -13.20 6.21
N LEU A 52 -5.41 -11.88 6.06
CA LEU A 52 -6.31 -10.99 6.80
C LEU A 52 -7.79 -11.28 6.47
N SER A 53 -8.14 -11.41 5.18
CA SER A 53 -9.50 -11.75 4.77
C SER A 53 -9.93 -13.08 5.35
N SER A 54 -9.08 -14.12 5.29
CA SER A 54 -9.35 -15.42 5.89
C SER A 54 -9.55 -15.36 7.42
N MET A 55 -8.79 -14.49 8.11
CA MET A 55 -8.94 -14.26 9.55
C MET A 55 -10.29 -13.59 9.90
N LEU A 56 -10.73 -12.65 9.07
CA LEU A 56 -12.04 -11.99 9.24
C LEU A 56 -13.18 -13.01 9.06
N GLU A 57 -13.14 -13.78 7.98
CA GLU A 57 -14.09 -14.85 7.71
C GLU A 57 -14.17 -15.87 8.87
N GLY A 58 -13.02 -16.28 9.41
CA GLY A 58 -12.94 -17.19 10.56
C GLY A 58 -13.54 -16.61 11.85
N ARG A 59 -13.79 -15.30 11.90
CA ARG A 59 -14.49 -14.60 12.99
C ARG A 59 -15.94 -14.27 12.66
N GLY A 60 -16.47 -14.78 11.55
CA GLY A 60 -17.83 -14.52 11.10
C GLY A 60 -18.03 -13.11 10.52
N ILE A 61 -16.96 -12.43 10.10
CA ILE A 61 -17.01 -11.12 9.45
C ILE A 61 -16.87 -11.36 7.94
N PRO A 62 -17.96 -11.19 7.15
CA PRO A 62 -17.89 -11.35 5.70
C PRO A 62 -16.81 -10.43 5.11
N SER A 63 -15.90 -10.98 4.34
CA SER A 63 -14.81 -10.20 3.75
C SER A 63 -14.43 -10.71 2.36
N VAL A 64 -13.73 -9.88 1.61
CA VAL A 64 -13.15 -10.23 0.32
C VAL A 64 -11.78 -9.59 0.19
N PHE A 65 -10.82 -10.36 -0.31
CA PHE A 65 -9.53 -9.82 -0.72
C PHE A 65 -9.52 -9.50 -2.22
N LEU A 66 -8.99 -8.33 -2.56
CA LEU A 66 -8.78 -7.88 -3.94
C LEU A 66 -7.30 -7.49 -4.16
N THR A 67 -6.71 -7.96 -5.24
CA THR A 67 -5.44 -7.39 -5.73
C THR A 67 -5.65 -5.95 -6.18
N GLY A 68 -4.58 -5.16 -6.34
CA GLY A 68 -4.71 -3.79 -6.83
C GLY A 68 -5.44 -3.70 -8.18
N THR A 69 -5.16 -4.63 -9.10
CA THR A 69 -5.86 -4.72 -10.39
C THR A 69 -7.34 -5.05 -10.22
N GLN A 70 -7.69 -6.00 -9.35
CA GLN A 70 -9.09 -6.36 -9.08
C GLN A 70 -9.86 -5.23 -8.39
N ALA A 71 -9.16 -4.41 -7.59
CA ALA A 71 -9.69 -3.21 -6.97
C ALA A 71 -9.83 -2.02 -7.94
N GLY A 72 -9.42 -2.21 -9.21
CA GLY A 72 -9.54 -1.19 -10.24
C GLY A 72 -8.44 -0.14 -10.25
N ILE A 73 -7.28 -0.39 -9.61
CA ILE A 73 -6.14 0.52 -9.65
C ILE A 73 -5.43 0.38 -11.00
N ILE A 74 -5.63 1.35 -11.89
CA ILE A 74 -5.00 1.43 -13.21
C ILE A 74 -3.74 2.28 -13.12
N THR A 75 -2.63 1.76 -13.65
CA THR A 75 -1.32 2.37 -13.53
C THR A 75 -0.66 2.63 -14.88
N THR A 76 0.40 3.44 -14.86
CA THR A 76 1.32 3.57 -15.99
C THR A 76 2.17 2.30 -16.14
N LYS A 77 2.62 1.99 -17.37
CA LYS A 77 3.52 0.85 -17.65
C LYS A 77 5.00 1.19 -17.37
N ILE A 78 5.26 1.66 -16.16
CA ILE A 78 6.61 1.99 -15.69
C ILE A 78 6.91 1.11 -14.47
N TYR A 79 7.55 -0.03 -14.72
CA TYR A 79 7.85 -0.99 -13.65
C TYR A 79 8.70 -0.40 -12.52
N SER A 80 8.42 -0.79 -11.31
CA SER A 80 9.03 -0.39 -10.03
C SER A 80 8.70 1.03 -9.55
N TYR A 81 8.14 1.88 -10.39
CA TYR A 81 7.81 3.29 -10.09
C TYR A 81 6.56 3.76 -10.85
N SER A 82 5.58 2.89 -10.98
CA SER A 82 4.31 3.23 -11.63
C SER A 82 3.60 4.37 -10.92
N LYS A 83 2.81 5.09 -11.69
CA LYS A 83 1.87 6.10 -11.16
C LYS A 83 0.44 5.58 -11.35
N ILE A 84 -0.41 5.85 -10.38
CA ILE A 84 -1.85 5.62 -10.53
C ILE A 84 -2.36 6.61 -11.58
N LYS A 85 -2.97 6.11 -12.63
CA LYS A 85 -3.64 6.89 -13.67
C LYS A 85 -5.08 7.16 -13.28
N GLU A 86 -5.74 6.11 -12.82
CA GLU A 86 -7.16 6.08 -12.53
C GLU A 86 -7.45 4.98 -11.52
N ILE A 87 -8.53 5.16 -10.74
CA ILE A 87 -9.13 4.09 -9.95
C ILE A 87 -10.60 3.96 -10.36
N ASN A 88 -10.97 2.74 -10.77
CA ASN A 88 -12.37 2.38 -10.98
C ASN A 88 -12.88 1.64 -9.73
N PRO A 89 -13.64 2.31 -8.83
CA PRO A 89 -14.05 1.73 -7.56
C PRO A 89 -15.26 0.79 -7.67
N THR A 90 -15.81 0.56 -8.86
CA THR A 90 -17.06 -0.20 -9.06
C THR A 90 -17.03 -1.57 -8.39
N ARG A 91 -15.91 -2.30 -8.47
CA ARG A 91 -15.78 -3.60 -7.82
C ARG A 91 -15.76 -3.47 -6.30
N ILE A 92 -15.07 -2.48 -5.77
CA ILE A 92 -14.99 -2.22 -4.32
C ILE A 92 -16.40 -1.90 -3.81
N GLN A 93 -17.09 -0.96 -4.46
CA GLN A 93 -18.44 -0.55 -4.05
C GLN A 93 -19.41 -1.72 -4.05
N ARG A 94 -19.39 -2.57 -5.07
CA ARG A 94 -20.25 -3.76 -5.11
C ARG A 94 -20.05 -4.68 -3.91
N GLU A 95 -18.79 -4.96 -3.54
CA GLU A 95 -18.51 -5.83 -2.39
C GLU A 95 -18.92 -5.17 -1.06
N LEU A 96 -18.81 -3.83 -0.95
CA LEU A 96 -19.30 -3.08 0.21
C LEU A 96 -20.83 -3.13 0.29
N ASP A 97 -21.53 -2.97 -0.83
CA ASP A 97 -23.00 -3.04 -0.91
C ASP A 97 -23.53 -4.43 -0.52
N GLU A 98 -22.71 -5.48 -0.70
CA GLU A 98 -22.98 -6.83 -0.21
C GLU A 98 -22.67 -7.03 1.29
N GLY A 99 -22.26 -5.97 2.00
CA GLY A 99 -21.97 -5.98 3.45
C GLY A 99 -20.61 -6.60 3.82
N LYS A 100 -19.68 -6.67 2.89
CA LYS A 100 -18.33 -7.24 3.13
C LYS A 100 -17.34 -6.18 3.56
N VAL A 101 -16.37 -6.57 4.37
CA VAL A 101 -15.11 -5.84 4.52
C VAL A 101 -14.25 -6.11 3.29
N VAL A 102 -13.80 -5.05 2.63
CA VAL A 102 -12.96 -5.17 1.42
C VAL A 102 -11.49 -4.97 1.80
N VAL A 103 -10.70 -6.03 1.68
CA VAL A 103 -9.25 -6.01 1.90
C VAL A 103 -8.55 -5.87 0.55
N ILE A 104 -7.67 -4.89 0.40
CA ILE A 104 -7.02 -4.57 -0.87
C ILE A 104 -5.51 -4.63 -0.71
N ALA A 105 -4.84 -5.27 -1.67
CA ALA A 105 -3.39 -5.20 -1.78
C ALA A 105 -2.96 -3.76 -2.13
N GLY A 106 -2.27 -3.11 -1.22
CA GLY A 106 -1.60 -1.84 -1.49
C GLY A 106 -0.37 -2.00 -2.40
N PHE A 107 0.37 -0.91 -2.63
CA PHE A 107 1.65 -0.91 -3.35
C PHE A 107 1.57 -1.30 -4.83
N GLN A 108 0.51 -1.87 -5.32
CA GLN A 108 0.38 -2.46 -6.65
C GLN A 108 -0.88 -2.00 -7.39
N GLY A 109 -0.84 -2.15 -8.71
CA GLY A 109 -1.98 -2.00 -9.60
C GLY A 109 -1.74 -2.75 -10.90
N GLY A 110 -2.60 -2.53 -11.89
CA GLY A 110 -2.47 -3.12 -13.21
C GLY A 110 -2.46 -2.07 -14.30
N THR A 111 -1.74 -2.37 -15.38
CA THR A 111 -1.85 -1.59 -16.61
C THR A 111 -3.13 -1.96 -17.37
N GLU A 112 -3.53 -1.15 -18.34
CA GLU A 112 -4.70 -1.40 -19.18
C GLU A 112 -4.59 -2.74 -19.95
N ASP A 113 -3.38 -3.19 -20.24
CA ASP A 113 -3.10 -4.49 -20.89
C ASP A 113 -2.85 -5.64 -19.88
N GLY A 114 -3.17 -5.42 -18.60
CA GLY A 114 -3.19 -6.48 -17.57
C GLY A 114 -1.84 -6.79 -16.91
N GLU A 115 -0.79 -6.00 -17.14
CA GLU A 115 0.50 -6.19 -16.49
C GLU A 115 0.46 -5.67 -15.05
N VAL A 116 0.98 -6.45 -14.11
CA VAL A 116 1.13 -6.03 -12.72
C VAL A 116 2.28 -5.05 -12.59
N THR A 117 2.08 -3.95 -11.88
CA THR A 117 3.10 -2.94 -11.63
C THR A 117 3.09 -2.52 -10.17
N THR A 118 4.23 -2.03 -9.69
CA THR A 118 4.38 -1.52 -8.33
C THR A 118 4.62 -0.02 -8.30
N LEU A 119 4.12 0.64 -7.25
CA LEU A 119 4.15 2.10 -7.10
C LEU A 119 5.47 2.63 -6.51
N GLY A 120 6.36 1.74 -6.10
CA GLY A 120 7.59 2.10 -5.40
C GLY A 120 7.37 2.42 -3.92
N ARG A 121 8.34 3.05 -3.27
CA ARG A 121 8.31 3.33 -1.82
C ARG A 121 7.06 4.12 -1.43
N GLY A 122 6.47 3.80 -0.27
CA GLY A 122 5.23 4.40 0.21
C GLY A 122 4.00 4.06 -0.63
N GLY A 123 4.11 3.02 -1.46
CA GLY A 123 3.05 2.65 -2.40
C GLY A 123 1.76 2.21 -1.73
N SER A 124 1.81 1.60 -0.53
CA SER A 124 0.60 1.19 0.19
C SER A 124 -0.17 2.41 0.72
N ASP A 125 0.52 3.40 1.29
CA ASP A 125 -0.10 4.66 1.73
C ASP A 125 -0.71 5.40 0.54
N THR A 126 0.06 5.48 -0.56
CA THR A 126 -0.43 6.06 -1.83
C THR A 126 -1.69 5.35 -2.33
N SER A 127 -1.73 4.01 -2.27
CA SER A 127 -2.91 3.23 -2.65
C SER A 127 -4.10 3.54 -1.75
N ALA A 128 -3.88 3.59 -0.42
CA ALA A 128 -4.93 3.84 0.56
C ALA A 128 -5.58 5.22 0.34
N VAL A 129 -4.76 6.26 0.21
CA VAL A 129 -5.25 7.63 -0.01
C VAL A 129 -5.99 7.75 -1.36
N ALA A 130 -5.44 7.15 -2.43
CA ALA A 130 -6.06 7.19 -3.75
C ALA A 130 -7.40 6.43 -3.78
N ILE A 131 -7.51 5.28 -3.12
CA ILE A 131 -8.77 4.53 -2.97
C ILE A 131 -9.76 5.33 -2.14
N GLY A 132 -9.34 5.91 -1.00
CA GLY A 132 -10.19 6.75 -0.17
C GLY A 132 -10.77 7.92 -0.96
N LYS A 133 -9.96 8.60 -1.76
CA LYS A 133 -10.43 9.66 -2.67
C LYS A 133 -11.44 9.14 -3.71
N ALA A 134 -11.16 7.99 -4.33
CA ALA A 134 -12.04 7.43 -5.36
C ALA A 134 -13.40 6.98 -4.80
N LEU A 135 -13.46 6.61 -3.52
CA LEU A 135 -14.67 6.25 -2.79
C LEU A 135 -15.37 7.44 -2.12
N GLY A 136 -14.77 8.64 -2.15
CA GLY A 136 -15.32 9.83 -1.47
C GLY A 136 -15.25 9.74 0.06
N CYS A 137 -14.26 9.02 0.60
CA CYS A 137 -14.09 8.90 2.05
C CYS A 137 -13.69 10.23 2.67
N GLU A 138 -14.27 10.58 3.81
CA GLU A 138 -13.88 11.76 4.59
C GLU A 138 -12.53 11.57 5.28
N THR A 139 -12.17 10.34 5.63
CA THR A 139 -10.97 10.03 6.40
C THR A 139 -10.29 8.77 5.89
N VAL A 140 -8.97 8.82 5.81
CA VAL A 140 -8.08 7.65 5.62
C VAL A 140 -7.19 7.54 6.85
N GLN A 141 -7.27 6.41 7.56
CA GLN A 141 -6.45 6.13 8.72
C GLN A 141 -5.22 5.32 8.32
N ILE A 142 -4.02 5.80 8.63
CA ILE A 142 -2.76 5.11 8.38
C ILE A 142 -2.26 4.51 9.70
N TYR A 143 -2.19 3.18 9.77
CA TYR A 143 -1.63 2.45 10.90
C TYR A 143 -0.16 2.14 10.62
N THR A 144 0.72 2.57 11.49
CA THR A 144 2.18 2.47 11.34
C THR A 144 2.84 2.12 12.68
N ASP A 145 4.13 1.79 12.65
CA ASP A 145 4.95 1.48 13.83
C ASP A 145 5.63 2.70 14.45
N VAL A 146 5.22 3.91 14.06
CA VAL A 146 5.66 5.18 14.64
C VAL A 146 4.47 5.92 15.27
N ASP A 147 4.74 6.69 16.33
CA ASP A 147 3.69 7.33 17.12
C ASP A 147 2.95 8.46 16.38
N GLY A 148 3.53 8.98 15.29
CA GLY A 148 2.94 10.04 14.48
C GLY A 148 3.99 10.91 13.80
N ILE A 149 3.53 12.01 13.20
CA ILE A 149 4.39 13.03 12.63
C ILE A 149 4.92 13.88 13.78
N MET A 150 6.23 14.08 13.84
CA MET A 150 6.91 14.81 14.92
C MET A 150 7.55 16.09 14.39
N THR A 151 7.75 17.05 15.31
CA THR A 151 8.40 18.35 15.00
C THR A 151 9.84 18.21 14.51
N ALA A 152 10.52 17.11 14.84
CA ALA A 152 11.86 16.73 14.37
C ALA A 152 12.06 15.22 14.50
N ASP A 153 13.17 14.69 13.99
CA ASP A 153 13.55 13.28 14.21
C ASP A 153 13.96 13.11 15.69
N PRO A 154 13.26 12.31 16.50
CA PRO A 154 13.54 12.16 17.94
C PRO A 154 14.92 11.54 18.24
N ARG A 155 15.56 10.92 17.24
CA ARG A 155 16.93 10.40 17.36
C ARG A 155 17.97 11.51 17.28
N ILE A 156 17.61 12.66 16.70
CA ILE A 156 18.48 13.84 16.54
C ILE A 156 18.11 14.88 17.61
N GLU A 157 16.82 15.10 17.82
CA GLU A 157 16.28 16.06 18.79
C GLU A 157 15.34 15.34 19.77
N PRO A 158 15.85 14.93 20.95
CA PRO A 158 15.06 14.18 21.93
C PRO A 158 13.85 14.93 22.49
N SER A 159 13.79 16.25 22.33
CA SER A 159 12.65 17.09 22.73
C SER A 159 11.56 17.17 21.67
N ALA A 160 11.69 16.46 20.54
CA ALA A 160 10.70 16.43 19.49
C ALA A 160 9.34 15.96 20.01
N LYS A 161 8.27 16.65 19.60
CA LYS A 161 6.89 16.38 20.01
C LYS A 161 6.08 15.88 18.83
N ILE A 162 5.12 15.01 19.09
CA ILE A 162 4.11 14.60 18.12
C ILE A 162 3.26 15.84 17.79
N LEU A 163 2.96 16.02 16.51
CA LEU A 163 2.06 17.05 16.02
C LEU A 163 0.64 16.51 16.03
N ASP A 164 -0.27 17.21 16.69
CA ASP A 164 -1.70 16.86 16.73
C ASP A 164 -2.37 17.12 15.39
N TYR A 165 -1.83 18.04 14.60
CA TYR A 165 -2.32 18.45 13.29
C TYR A 165 -1.18 18.96 12.41
N CYS A 166 -1.23 18.62 11.13
CA CYS A 166 -0.43 19.21 10.05
C CYS A 166 -1.31 19.37 8.82
N ASP A 167 -1.14 20.44 8.07
CA ASP A 167 -1.79 20.54 6.77
C ASP A 167 -1.03 19.70 5.69
N TYR A 168 -1.65 19.52 4.52
CA TYR A 168 -1.09 18.69 3.46
C TYR A 168 0.25 19.24 2.93
N GLU A 169 0.40 20.57 2.88
CA GLU A 169 1.63 21.19 2.38
C GLU A 169 2.78 21.02 3.36
N GLU A 170 2.51 21.18 4.66
CA GLU A 170 3.49 20.92 5.73
C GLU A 170 3.96 19.46 5.69
N VAL A 171 3.02 18.50 5.62
CA VAL A 171 3.35 17.06 5.53
C VAL A 171 4.17 16.77 4.28
N PHE A 172 3.81 17.34 3.13
CA PHE A 172 4.54 17.17 1.87
C PHE A 172 5.97 17.70 1.99
N GLN A 173 6.15 18.92 2.50
CA GLN A 173 7.49 19.52 2.69
C GLN A 173 8.34 18.71 3.69
N MET A 174 7.76 18.23 4.77
CA MET A 174 8.45 17.38 5.74
C MET A 174 8.88 16.05 5.11
N ALA A 175 8.01 15.43 4.32
CA ALA A 175 8.30 14.18 3.63
C ALA A 175 9.39 14.34 2.55
N GLU A 176 9.41 15.45 1.79
CA GLU A 176 10.49 15.77 0.85
C GLU A 176 11.83 16.00 1.54
N LYS A 177 11.82 16.58 2.74
CA LYS A 177 13.03 16.80 3.56
C LYS A 177 13.47 15.56 4.34
N GLY A 178 12.81 14.42 4.16
CA GLY A 178 13.25 13.13 4.70
C GLY A 178 12.48 12.62 5.92
N ALA A 179 11.38 13.25 6.32
CA ALA A 179 10.47 12.67 7.28
C ALA A 179 9.88 11.35 6.72
N LYS A 180 9.91 10.27 7.53
CA LYS A 180 9.62 8.91 7.02
C LYS A 180 8.23 8.40 7.42
N VAL A 181 7.38 9.23 7.96
CA VAL A 181 6.06 8.79 8.46
C VAL A 181 5.10 8.53 7.30
N ILE A 182 5.00 9.46 6.37
CA ILE A 182 4.20 9.34 5.16
C ILE A 182 5.09 9.63 3.95
N HIS A 183 4.87 8.91 2.85
CA HIS A 183 5.62 9.16 1.63
C HIS A 183 5.04 10.38 0.89
N PRO A 184 5.86 11.27 0.26
CA PRO A 184 5.38 12.48 -0.43
C PRO A 184 4.33 12.26 -1.53
N ARG A 185 4.16 11.01 -1.98
CA ARG A 185 3.17 10.64 -2.99
C ARG A 185 1.78 10.31 -2.42
N ALA A 186 1.69 10.09 -1.11
CA ALA A 186 0.42 9.85 -0.44
C ALA A 186 -0.29 11.16 -0.10
#